data_1770ca721eac4b59f1fbf50225a70cc8
#
_entry.id   1770ca721eac4b59f1fbf50225a70cc8
#
_cell.length_a   1.000
_cell.length_b   1.000
_cell.length_c   1.000
_cell.angle_alpha   90.00
_cell.angle_beta   90.00
_cell.angle_gamma   90.00
#
_symmetry.space_group_name_H-M   'P 1'
#
loop_
_entity.id
_entity.type
_entity.pdbx_description
1 polymer ?
#
loop_
_entity_poly.entity_id
_entity_poly.type
_entity_poly.pdbx_seq_one_letter_code
_entity_poly.pdbx_strand_id
1 'polypeptide(L)'
;MELEERIRRNNAEIQREQTTLESLAPWLPLELPLSCKGTERAAAMTASLPAALEAQLFRVSDDRSLHYVLLVCLKDELDAALEVLRPLGLNLMSPGEFDCTARQAAEKCEKKIADLGRENAELVSAIAAEAPH
;
A
#
# COMPACT_ATOMS: atom_id res chain seq x y z
N MET A 1 13.20 13.85 -27.60
CA MET A 1 12.02 14.67 -27.80
C MET A 1 11.20 14.77 -26.52
N GLU A 2 10.63 15.92 -26.28
CA GLU A 2 9.89 16.17 -25.05
C GLU A 2 8.68 15.25 -24.84
N LEU A 3 7.95 14.93 -25.90
CA LEU A 3 6.76 14.07 -25.80
C LEU A 3 7.12 12.66 -25.39
N GLU A 4 8.20 12.12 -25.94
CA GLU A 4 8.68 10.78 -25.62
C GLU A 4 9.17 10.71 -24.17
N GLU A 5 9.86 11.74 -23.70
CA GLU A 5 10.31 11.82 -22.31
C GLU A 5 9.14 11.91 -21.35
N ARG A 6 8.09 12.62 -21.72
CA ARG A 6 6.89 12.75 -20.92
C ARG A 6 6.18 11.42 -20.79
N ILE A 7 6.07 10.68 -21.89
CA ILE A 7 5.50 9.32 -21.86
C ILE A 7 6.32 8.42 -20.95
N ARG A 8 7.63 8.51 -21.03
CA ARG A 8 8.53 7.72 -20.20
C ARG A 8 8.37 8.04 -18.72
N ARG A 9 8.24 9.31 -18.36
CA ARG A 9 7.96 9.74 -16.99
C ARG A 9 6.61 9.23 -16.51
N ASN A 10 5.58 9.33 -17.35
CA ASN A 10 4.25 8.87 -17.03
C ASN A 10 4.25 7.36 -16.80
N ASN A 11 4.97 6.61 -17.62
CA ASN A 11 5.09 5.16 -17.46
C ASN A 11 5.79 4.80 -16.14
N ALA A 12 6.82 5.54 -15.75
CA ALA A 12 7.50 5.34 -14.48
C ALA A 12 6.58 5.64 -13.31
N GLU A 13 5.77 6.70 -13.41
CA GLU A 13 4.79 7.07 -12.39
C GLU A 13 3.69 6.03 -12.27
N ILE A 14 3.18 5.54 -13.41
CA ILE A 14 2.18 4.46 -13.43
C ILE A 14 2.73 3.23 -12.72
N GLN A 15 3.96 2.85 -13.02
CA GLN A 15 4.62 1.70 -12.39
C GLN A 15 4.71 1.89 -10.88
N ARG A 16 5.04 3.09 -10.43
CA ARG A 16 5.12 3.43 -9.00
C ARG A 16 3.76 3.32 -8.33
N GLU A 17 2.72 3.82 -8.97
CA GLU A 17 1.36 3.74 -8.44
C GLU A 17 0.85 2.30 -8.40
N GLN A 18 1.20 1.49 -9.39
CA GLN A 18 0.87 0.06 -9.40
C GLN A 18 1.53 -0.68 -8.25
N THR A 19 2.79 -0.35 -7.96
CA THR A 19 3.51 -0.92 -6.81
C THR A 19 2.83 -0.54 -5.50
N THR A 20 2.37 0.72 -5.39
CA THR A 20 1.61 1.18 -4.24
C THR A 20 0.31 0.40 -4.07
N LEU A 21 -0.42 0.16 -5.18
CA LEU A 21 -1.65 -0.64 -5.16
C LEU A 21 -1.39 -2.06 -4.66
N GLU A 22 -0.30 -2.68 -5.09
CA GLU A 22 0.08 -4.01 -4.63
C GLU A 22 0.34 -4.02 -3.13
N SER A 23 1.00 -2.98 -2.62
CA SER A 23 1.25 -2.83 -1.18
C SER A 23 -0.02 -2.63 -0.37
N LEU A 24 -1.03 -1.99 -0.95
CA LEU A 24 -2.31 -1.72 -0.30
C LEU A 24 -3.26 -2.92 -0.31
N ALA A 25 -3.08 -3.83 -1.26
CA ALA A 25 -4.02 -4.94 -1.48
C ALA A 25 -4.33 -5.74 -0.20
N PRO A 26 -3.35 -6.16 0.63
CA PRO A 26 -3.65 -6.90 1.86
C PRO A 26 -4.47 -6.10 2.88
N TRP A 27 -4.43 -4.78 2.81
CA TRP A 27 -5.03 -3.90 3.81
C TRP A 27 -6.39 -3.33 3.40
N LEU A 28 -6.88 -3.66 2.19
CA LEU A 28 -8.16 -3.15 1.69
C LEU A 28 -9.34 -3.39 2.63
N PRO A 29 -9.44 -4.54 3.35
CA PRO A 29 -10.54 -4.74 4.29
C PRO A 29 -10.46 -3.88 5.55
N LEU A 30 -9.32 -3.26 5.82
CA LEU A 30 -9.14 -2.43 7.00
C LEU A 30 -9.89 -1.11 6.86
N GLU A 31 -10.80 -0.82 7.78
CA GLU A 31 -11.64 0.39 7.75
C GLU A 31 -11.04 1.57 8.52
N LEU A 32 -9.80 1.45 8.96
CA LEU A 32 -9.09 2.53 9.65
C LEU A 32 -8.15 3.26 8.71
N PRO A 33 -7.92 4.56 8.90
CA PRO A 33 -6.89 5.27 8.14
C PRO A 33 -5.52 4.63 8.35
N LEU A 34 -4.72 4.54 7.29
CA LEU A 34 -3.39 3.94 7.36
C LEU A 34 -2.42 4.77 8.22
N SER A 35 -2.73 6.03 8.45
CA SER A 35 -1.96 6.90 9.35
C SER A 35 -2.30 6.66 10.83
N CYS A 36 -3.32 5.85 11.13
CA CYS A 36 -3.72 5.57 12.51
C CYS A 36 -2.65 4.74 13.22
N LYS A 37 -2.04 5.32 14.23
CA LYS A 37 -1.01 4.66 15.06
C LYS A 37 -1.48 4.43 16.49
N GLY A 38 -2.77 4.64 16.74
CA GLY A 38 -3.38 4.42 18.03
C GLY A 38 -3.78 5.69 18.74
N THR A 39 -3.89 5.59 20.06
CA THR A 39 -4.26 6.68 20.95
C THR A 39 -3.11 6.98 21.92
N GLU A 40 -3.33 7.87 22.90
CA GLU A 40 -2.31 8.16 23.91
C GLU A 40 -1.82 6.94 24.68
N ARG A 41 -2.71 5.97 24.93
CA ARG A 41 -2.38 4.77 25.72
C ARG A 41 -2.25 3.50 24.90
N ALA A 42 -2.85 3.44 23.72
CA ALA A 42 -2.86 2.27 22.86
C ALA A 42 -2.07 2.52 21.59
N ALA A 43 -1.27 1.56 21.19
CA ALA A 43 -0.56 1.57 19.93
C ALA A 43 -1.28 0.67 18.92
N ALA A 44 -1.34 1.09 17.67
CA ALA A 44 -1.86 0.29 16.57
C ALA A 44 -0.79 0.20 15.48
N MET A 45 -0.48 -1.01 15.03
CA MET A 45 0.55 -1.25 14.02
C MET A 45 0.10 -2.30 13.03
N THR A 46 0.44 -2.10 11.76
CA THR A 46 0.22 -3.09 10.72
C THR A 46 1.41 -4.04 10.65
N ALA A 47 1.12 -5.33 10.48
CA ALA A 47 2.18 -6.35 10.51
C ALA A 47 1.77 -7.58 9.71
N SER A 48 2.74 -8.44 9.42
CA SER A 48 2.49 -9.75 8.81
C SER A 48 3.03 -10.85 9.71
N LEU A 49 2.37 -12.01 9.68
CA LEU A 49 2.77 -13.22 10.41
C LEU A 49 2.70 -14.42 9.48
N PRO A 50 3.53 -15.45 9.70
CA PRO A 50 3.42 -16.69 8.93
C PRO A 50 2.03 -17.31 9.05
N ALA A 51 1.48 -17.78 7.94
CA ALA A 51 0.14 -18.37 7.91
C ALA A 51 -0.01 -19.62 8.77
N ALA A 52 1.09 -20.33 8.99
CA ALA A 52 1.10 -21.53 9.83
C ALA A 52 0.97 -21.22 11.33
N LEU A 53 1.14 -19.96 11.72
CA LEU A 53 1.08 -19.55 13.12
C LEU A 53 -0.34 -19.17 13.48
N GLU A 54 -0.90 -19.84 14.51
CA GLU A 54 -2.20 -19.47 15.07
C GLU A 54 -2.00 -18.38 16.12
N ALA A 55 -2.52 -17.20 15.86
CA ALA A 55 -2.42 -16.09 16.80
C ALA A 55 -3.78 -15.40 16.92
N GLN A 56 -4.10 -14.96 18.14
CA GLN A 56 -5.34 -14.22 18.42
C GLN A 56 -5.12 -12.73 18.22
N LEU A 57 -4.97 -12.33 16.96
CA LEU A 57 -4.80 -10.95 16.55
C LEU A 57 -5.90 -10.56 15.56
N PHE A 58 -6.13 -9.27 15.41
CA PHE A 58 -7.07 -8.80 14.39
C PHE A 58 -6.52 -9.07 13.01
N ARG A 59 -7.05 -10.07 12.32
CA ARG A 59 -6.67 -10.35 10.94
C ARG A 59 -7.37 -9.38 10.02
N VAL A 60 -6.57 -8.69 9.21
CA VAL A 60 -7.09 -7.83 8.16
C VAL A 60 -7.35 -8.66 6.91
N SER A 61 -6.37 -9.47 6.51
CA SER A 61 -6.49 -10.37 5.37
C SER A 61 -5.44 -11.47 5.46
N ASP A 62 -5.57 -12.48 4.61
CA ASP A 62 -4.64 -13.60 4.52
C ASP A 62 -4.23 -13.82 3.08
N ASP A 63 -2.99 -14.28 2.87
CA ASP A 63 -2.60 -14.88 1.62
C ASP A 63 -2.09 -16.31 1.90
N ARG A 64 -1.44 -16.96 0.93
CA ARG A 64 -1.00 -18.34 1.07
C ARG A 64 0.05 -18.57 2.14
N SER A 65 0.85 -17.56 2.44
CA SER A 65 2.00 -17.70 3.33
C SER A 65 1.95 -16.78 4.54
N LEU A 66 1.12 -15.75 4.53
CA LEU A 66 1.09 -14.72 5.57
C LEU A 66 -0.32 -14.36 6.01
N HIS A 67 -0.43 -14.04 7.29
CA HIS A 67 -1.59 -13.33 7.84
C HIS A 67 -1.22 -11.86 7.96
N TYR A 68 -2.06 -10.98 7.43
CA TYR A 68 -1.91 -9.53 7.59
C TYR A 68 -2.80 -9.10 8.73
N VAL A 69 -2.20 -8.51 9.76
CA VAL A 69 -2.86 -8.26 11.03
C VAL A 69 -2.72 -6.82 11.47
N LEU A 70 -3.67 -6.38 12.28
CA LEU A 70 -3.58 -5.13 13.01
C LEU A 70 -3.25 -5.49 14.46
N LEU A 71 -2.08 -5.07 14.91
CA LEU A 71 -1.65 -5.26 16.30
C LEU A 71 -2.07 -4.05 17.12
N VAL A 72 -2.91 -4.27 18.11
CA VAL A 72 -3.34 -3.22 19.04
C VAL A 72 -2.98 -3.66 20.45
N CYS A 73 -2.23 -2.82 21.16
CA CYS A 73 -1.87 -3.09 22.55
C CYS A 73 -1.62 -1.79 23.30
N LEU A 74 -1.48 -1.88 24.62
CA LEU A 74 -1.07 -0.73 25.40
C LEU A 74 0.36 -0.34 25.03
N LYS A 75 0.64 0.97 24.94
CA LYS A 75 1.99 1.44 24.58
C LYS A 75 3.06 0.92 25.52
N ASP A 76 2.73 0.83 26.81
CA ASP A 76 3.65 0.31 27.82
C ASP A 76 3.99 -1.17 27.61
N GLU A 77 3.12 -1.92 26.93
CA GLU A 77 3.29 -3.34 26.67
C GLU A 77 3.81 -3.65 25.27
N LEU A 78 3.96 -2.62 24.42
CA LEU A 78 4.32 -2.79 23.02
C LEU A 78 5.67 -3.49 22.86
N ASP A 79 6.69 -3.06 23.58
CA ASP A 79 8.01 -3.65 23.47
C ASP A 79 8.02 -5.12 23.87
N ALA A 80 7.32 -5.45 24.96
CA ALA A 80 7.20 -6.83 25.42
C ALA A 80 6.44 -7.69 24.39
N ALA A 81 5.37 -7.15 23.82
CA ALA A 81 4.61 -7.85 22.79
C ALA A 81 5.46 -8.12 21.54
N LEU A 82 6.23 -7.13 21.10
CA LEU A 82 7.13 -7.29 19.95
C LEU A 82 8.24 -8.29 20.22
N GLU A 83 8.80 -8.32 21.42
CA GLU A 83 9.83 -9.30 21.79
C GLU A 83 9.30 -10.74 21.70
N VAL A 84 8.04 -10.95 22.05
CA VAL A 84 7.41 -12.27 21.96
C VAL A 84 7.08 -12.63 20.50
N LEU A 85 6.59 -11.67 19.71
CA LEU A 85 6.08 -11.94 18.37
C LEU A 85 7.15 -11.97 17.28
N ARG A 86 8.22 -11.19 17.41
CA ARG A 86 9.29 -11.15 16.40
C ARG A 86 9.96 -12.51 16.17
N PRO A 87 10.31 -13.28 17.22
CA PRO A 87 10.86 -14.62 16.99
C PRO A 87 9.88 -15.56 16.33
N LEU A 88 8.57 -15.28 16.41
CA LEU A 88 7.53 -16.08 15.76
C LEU A 88 7.31 -15.68 14.29
N GLY A 89 8.01 -14.68 13.81
CA GLY A 89 7.94 -14.27 12.42
C GLY A 89 7.14 -13.01 12.15
N LEU A 90 6.86 -12.21 13.18
CA LEU A 90 6.16 -10.93 13.01
C LEU A 90 7.05 -9.94 12.27
N ASN A 91 6.54 -9.37 11.20
CA ASN A 91 7.16 -8.25 10.48
C ASN A 91 6.23 -7.05 10.52
N LEU A 92 6.73 -5.94 11.05
CA LEU A 92 5.99 -4.68 11.00
C LEU A 92 5.98 -4.18 9.55
N MET A 93 4.82 -3.75 9.08
CA MET A 93 4.64 -3.28 7.73
C MET A 93 4.10 -1.87 7.73
N SER A 94 4.51 -1.08 6.76
CA SER A 94 3.99 0.26 6.54
C SER A 94 3.55 0.35 5.08
N PRO A 95 2.25 0.16 4.80
CA PRO A 95 1.76 0.21 3.42
C PRO A 95 1.76 1.62 2.82
N GLY A 96 2.11 2.63 3.60
CA GLY A 96 2.20 4.01 3.16
C GLY A 96 1.64 4.95 4.22
N GLU A 97 2.04 6.22 4.14
CA GLU A 97 1.55 7.26 5.03
C GLU A 97 0.35 7.97 4.39
N PHE A 98 -0.80 7.31 4.44
CA PHE A 98 -2.04 7.87 3.90
C PHE A 98 -2.96 8.26 5.05
N ASP A 99 -3.57 9.44 4.98
CA ASP A 99 -4.57 9.92 5.95
C ASP A 99 -5.96 9.35 5.68
N CYS A 100 -6.03 8.26 4.95
CA CYS A 100 -7.28 7.62 4.54
C CYS A 100 -7.13 6.09 4.65
N THR A 101 -8.26 5.38 4.48
CA THR A 101 -8.23 3.91 4.47
C THR A 101 -7.46 3.40 3.25
N ALA A 102 -7.04 2.12 3.32
CA ALA A 102 -6.37 1.48 2.19
C ALA A 102 -7.24 1.52 0.93
N ARG A 103 -8.54 1.32 1.07
CA ARG A 103 -9.49 1.38 -0.06
C ARG A 103 -9.50 2.76 -0.70
N GLN A 104 -9.56 3.82 0.09
CA GLN A 104 -9.54 5.19 -0.41
C GLN A 104 -8.21 5.53 -1.09
N ALA A 105 -7.10 5.08 -0.51
CA ALA A 105 -5.78 5.25 -1.12
C ALA A 105 -5.68 4.50 -2.45
N ALA A 106 -6.21 3.28 -2.51
CA ALA A 106 -6.22 2.48 -3.75
C ALA A 106 -7.04 3.16 -4.84
N GLU A 107 -8.20 3.73 -4.51
CA GLU A 107 -9.02 4.47 -5.47
C GLU A 107 -8.27 5.67 -6.06
N LYS A 108 -7.53 6.41 -5.23
CA LYS A 108 -6.71 7.52 -5.68
C LYS A 108 -5.60 7.08 -6.62
N CYS A 109 -4.94 5.95 -6.30
CA CYS A 109 -3.90 5.39 -7.15
C CYS A 109 -4.46 4.95 -8.50
N GLU A 110 -5.61 4.27 -8.50
CA GLU A 110 -6.27 3.82 -9.73
C GLU A 110 -6.66 4.99 -10.62
N LYS A 111 -7.19 6.05 -10.02
CA LYS A 111 -7.55 7.27 -10.75
C LYS A 111 -6.31 7.91 -11.38
N LYS A 112 -5.22 8.01 -10.64
CA LYS A 112 -3.98 8.57 -11.14
C LYS A 112 -3.42 7.76 -12.30
N ILE A 113 -3.46 6.44 -12.20
CA ILE A 113 -3.03 5.54 -13.28
C ILE A 113 -3.90 5.77 -14.54
N ALA A 114 -5.21 5.87 -14.37
CA ALA A 114 -6.12 6.11 -15.49
C ALA A 114 -5.86 7.46 -16.16
N ASP A 115 -5.64 8.51 -15.35
CA ASP A 115 -5.34 9.85 -15.86
C ASP A 115 -4.02 9.89 -16.64
N LEU A 116 -2.99 9.22 -16.12
CA LEU A 116 -1.69 9.13 -16.78
C LEU A 116 -1.77 8.31 -18.07
N GLY A 117 -2.53 7.23 -18.07
CA GLY A 117 -2.77 6.41 -19.26
C GLY A 117 -3.46 7.21 -20.35
N ARG A 118 -4.42 8.04 -19.98
CA ARG A 118 -5.14 8.92 -20.91
C ARG A 118 -4.20 9.97 -21.49
N GLU A 119 -3.38 10.60 -20.66
CA GLU A 119 -2.38 11.56 -21.11
C GLU A 119 -1.38 10.91 -22.06
N ASN A 120 -0.94 9.70 -21.78
CA ASN A 120 -0.05 8.94 -22.67
C ASN A 120 -0.69 8.71 -24.03
N ALA A 121 -1.98 8.36 -24.07
CA ALA A 121 -2.70 8.15 -25.33
C ALA A 121 -2.75 9.44 -26.15
N GLU A 122 -2.97 10.57 -25.50
CA GLU A 122 -2.97 11.88 -26.16
C GLU A 122 -1.56 12.23 -26.68
N LEU A 123 -0.52 11.93 -25.91
CA LEU A 123 0.86 12.17 -26.32
C LEU A 123 1.28 11.30 -27.49
N VAL A 124 0.86 10.03 -27.52
CA VAL A 124 1.11 9.13 -28.64
C VAL A 124 0.42 9.65 -29.89
N SER A 125 -0.81 10.14 -29.77
CA SER A 125 -1.55 10.74 -30.91
C SER A 125 -0.83 11.98 -31.41
N ALA A 126 -0.30 12.82 -30.52
CA ALA A 126 0.43 14.01 -30.89
C ALA A 126 1.74 13.68 -31.63
N ILE A 127 2.45 12.65 -31.19
CA ILE A 127 3.68 12.17 -31.85
C ILE A 127 3.34 11.65 -33.25
N ALA A 128 2.29 10.86 -33.37
CA ALA A 128 1.85 10.34 -34.67
C ALA A 128 1.46 11.44 -35.65
N ALA A 129 0.82 12.51 -35.14
CA ALA A 129 0.42 13.65 -35.95
C ALA A 129 1.61 14.48 -36.46
N GLU A 130 2.70 14.50 -35.69
CA GLU A 130 3.92 15.24 -36.02
C GLU A 130 4.92 14.43 -36.85
N ALA A 131 4.76 13.12 -36.88
CA ALA A 131 5.70 12.25 -37.58
C ALA A 131 5.67 12.49 -39.09
N PRO A 132 6.83 12.69 -39.72
CA PRO A 132 6.87 12.80 -41.18
C PRO A 132 6.57 11.46 -41.83
N HIS A 133 5.85 11.50 -42.90
CA HIS A 133 5.44 10.30 -43.64
C HIS A 133 6.46 9.88 -44.68
#